data_9dfec722f371bb3d336e735701b76c82
#
_entry.id   9dfec722f371bb3d336e735701b76c82
#
_cell.length_a   1.000
_cell.length_b   1.000
_cell.length_c   1.000
_cell.angle_alpha   90.00
_cell.angle_beta   90.00
_cell.angle_gamma   90.00
#
_symmetry.space_group_name_H-M   'P 1'
#
loop_
_entity.id
_entity.type
_entity.pdbx_description
1 polymer ?
#
loop_
_entity_poly.entity_id
_entity_poly.type
_entity_poly.pdbx_seq_one_letter_code
_entity_poly.pdbx_strand_id
1 'polypeptide(L)'
;NKYAKAGLTAFASYKISKYTLMNMEGNPLPDKYNENEIFVGGELSKREGNVLHYHAIGEVGLAGKAIGQFNVKGDIDLNFPLWKDTVSLIARGEVSNKLAPFYMRHYHSKHFMWDNDMDKEFRTRIEGELSIARWRTRLKAGVENIKNYTYFNQQAMPEQKSGSIQVLSASLNQDFKLGIF
;
A
#
# COMPACT_ATOMS: atom_id res chain seq x y z
N ASN A 1 -4.31 27.97 -19.58
CA ASN A 1 -5.71 27.74 -19.24
C ASN A 1 -5.92 28.00 -17.75
N LYS A 2 -6.51 29.14 -17.38
CA LYS A 2 -6.67 29.59 -15.97
C LYS A 2 -7.57 28.70 -15.10
N TYR A 3 -8.16 27.63 -15.63
CA TYR A 3 -9.22 26.87 -14.96
C TYR A 3 -8.90 25.38 -14.71
N ALA A 4 -7.89 24.80 -15.34
CA ALA A 4 -7.51 23.42 -15.11
C ALA A 4 -6.41 23.32 -14.05
N LYS A 5 -6.83 23.35 -12.78
CA LYS A 5 -5.93 23.23 -11.62
C LYS A 5 -5.74 21.80 -11.15
N ALA A 6 -6.32 20.82 -11.84
CA ALA A 6 -6.22 19.40 -11.51
C ALA A 6 -5.85 18.58 -12.77
N GLY A 7 -4.95 17.64 -12.61
CA GLY A 7 -4.60 16.64 -13.61
C GLY A 7 -5.40 15.36 -13.39
N LEU A 8 -5.88 14.76 -14.48
CA LEU A 8 -6.52 13.45 -14.48
C LEU A 8 -5.78 12.56 -15.47
N THR A 9 -5.39 11.38 -15.02
CA THR A 9 -4.74 10.35 -15.83
C THR A 9 -5.52 9.05 -15.71
N ALA A 10 -5.71 8.33 -16.80
CA ALA A 10 -6.22 6.97 -16.80
C ALA A 10 -5.15 6.03 -17.35
N PHE A 11 -5.08 4.82 -16.82
CA PHE A 11 -4.12 3.81 -17.24
C PHE A 11 -4.74 2.41 -17.21
N ALA A 12 -4.14 1.53 -18.01
CA ALA A 12 -4.40 0.10 -17.95
C ALA A 12 -3.08 -0.65 -17.91
N SER A 13 -3.02 -1.74 -17.17
CA SER A 13 -1.86 -2.60 -17.10
C SER A 13 -2.22 -4.06 -17.34
N TYR A 14 -1.37 -4.76 -18.05
CA TYR A 14 -1.44 -6.20 -18.26
C TYR A 14 -0.15 -6.84 -17.78
N LYS A 15 -0.27 -7.79 -16.86
CA LYS A 15 0.87 -8.50 -16.29
C LYS A 15 0.74 -9.98 -16.57
N ILE A 16 1.80 -10.58 -17.09
CA ILE A 16 1.96 -12.01 -17.27
C ILE A 16 3.08 -12.48 -16.35
N SER A 17 2.77 -13.41 -15.47
CA SER A 17 3.75 -14.03 -14.57
C SER A 17 3.84 -15.52 -14.88
N LYS A 18 5.06 -15.99 -15.07
CA LYS A 18 5.35 -17.41 -15.31
C LYS A 18 6.24 -17.93 -14.20
N TYR A 19 5.80 -18.98 -13.55
CA TYR A 19 6.51 -19.60 -12.45
C TYR A 19 6.85 -21.05 -12.81
N THR A 20 7.97 -21.51 -12.30
CA THR A 20 8.45 -22.89 -12.49
C THR A 20 8.81 -23.43 -11.12
N LEU A 21 8.18 -24.52 -10.72
CA LEU A 21 8.44 -25.21 -9.46
C LEU A 21 8.95 -26.62 -9.72
N MET A 22 9.62 -27.19 -8.72
CA MET A 22 10.04 -28.59 -8.77
C MET A 22 8.81 -29.49 -8.80
N ASN A 23 8.79 -30.47 -9.71
CA ASN A 23 7.78 -31.50 -9.69
C ASN A 23 8.03 -32.48 -8.53
N MET A 24 7.03 -32.72 -7.71
CA MET A 24 7.16 -33.58 -6.51
C MET A 24 6.72 -35.01 -6.76
N GLU A 25 6.12 -35.34 -7.92
CA GLU A 25 5.65 -36.65 -8.29
C GLU A 25 6.72 -37.52 -8.96
N GLY A 26 7.99 -37.11 -8.92
CA GLY A 26 9.10 -37.83 -9.51
C GLY A 26 9.26 -37.68 -11.02
N ASN A 27 8.48 -36.76 -11.63
CA ASN A 27 8.71 -36.38 -13.03
C ASN A 27 9.94 -35.46 -13.12
N PRO A 28 10.88 -35.71 -14.05
CA PRO A 28 12.05 -34.88 -14.24
C PRO A 28 11.72 -33.47 -14.78
N LEU A 29 10.51 -33.25 -15.31
CA LEU A 29 10.08 -31.96 -15.83
C LEU A 29 9.44 -31.12 -14.71
N PRO A 30 9.81 -29.84 -14.59
CA PRO A 30 9.24 -28.97 -13.57
C PRO A 30 7.80 -28.59 -13.88
N ASP A 31 7.02 -28.32 -12.83
CA ASP A 31 5.68 -27.78 -12.93
C ASP A 31 5.71 -26.31 -13.35
N LYS A 32 4.84 -25.93 -14.28
CA LYS A 32 4.76 -24.58 -14.82
C LYS A 32 3.42 -23.95 -14.47
N TYR A 33 3.46 -22.77 -13.93
CA TYR A 33 2.29 -21.96 -13.57
C TYR A 33 2.30 -20.64 -14.34
N ASN A 34 1.13 -20.24 -14.84
CA ASN A 34 0.96 -18.97 -15.54
C ASN A 34 -0.14 -18.17 -14.84
N GLU A 35 0.17 -16.94 -14.48
CA GLU A 35 -0.81 -16.01 -13.95
C GLU A 35 -0.89 -14.78 -14.85
N ASN A 36 -2.11 -14.43 -15.23
CA ASN A 36 -2.41 -13.23 -15.99
C ASN A 36 -3.23 -12.28 -15.13
N GLU A 37 -2.91 -11.01 -15.19
CA GLU A 37 -3.58 -9.97 -14.42
C GLU A 37 -3.82 -8.75 -15.29
N ILE A 38 -5.05 -8.24 -15.29
CA ILE A 38 -5.42 -7.00 -15.98
C ILE A 38 -5.97 -6.04 -14.94
N PHE A 39 -5.37 -4.86 -14.87
CA PHE A 39 -5.82 -3.76 -14.03
C PHE A 39 -6.14 -2.55 -14.88
N VAL A 40 -7.13 -1.79 -14.44
CA VAL A 40 -7.40 -0.42 -14.92
C VAL A 40 -7.40 0.51 -13.73
N GLY A 41 -6.97 1.73 -13.95
CA GLY A 41 -6.88 2.70 -12.89
C GLY A 41 -6.90 4.12 -13.38
N GLY A 42 -6.91 5.02 -12.42
CA GLY A 42 -6.86 6.45 -12.65
C GLY A 42 -6.10 7.17 -11.55
N GLU A 43 -5.60 8.33 -11.89
CA GLU A 43 -4.89 9.23 -11.00
C GLU A 43 -5.50 10.63 -11.13
N LEU A 44 -5.76 11.25 -9.98
CA LEU A 44 -6.22 12.63 -9.86
C LEU A 44 -5.21 13.40 -9.01
N SER A 45 -4.71 14.52 -9.52
CA SER A 45 -3.73 15.31 -8.78
C SER A 45 -3.95 16.80 -8.95
N LYS A 46 -3.66 17.56 -7.89
CA LYS A 46 -3.56 19.01 -7.90
C LYS A 46 -2.27 19.41 -7.20
N ARG A 47 -1.34 19.97 -7.96
CA ARG A 47 -0.03 20.40 -7.47
C ARG A 47 0.16 21.92 -7.48
N GLU A 48 -0.78 22.65 -8.09
CA GLU A 48 -0.71 24.10 -8.17
C GLU A 48 -1.43 24.77 -7.00
N GLY A 49 -0.92 25.93 -6.61
CA GLY A 49 -1.43 26.73 -5.48
C GLY A 49 -0.57 26.55 -4.22
N ASN A 50 -0.82 27.36 -3.19
CA ASN A 50 -0.01 27.39 -1.97
C ASN A 50 -0.73 26.79 -0.76
N VAL A 51 -2.01 26.48 -0.88
CA VAL A 51 -2.87 26.11 0.27
C VAL A 51 -3.20 24.63 0.26
N LEU A 52 -3.62 24.10 -0.89
CA LEU A 52 -4.14 22.74 -1.00
C LEU A 52 -3.52 22.02 -2.17
N HIS A 53 -2.79 20.95 -1.87
CA HIS A 53 -2.37 19.94 -2.84
C HIS A 53 -3.04 18.61 -2.50
N TYR A 54 -3.35 17.83 -3.50
CA TYR A 54 -3.84 16.46 -3.31
C TYR A 54 -3.39 15.56 -4.45
N HIS A 55 -3.28 14.30 -4.13
CA HIS A 55 -3.01 13.25 -5.07
C HIS A 55 -3.82 12.02 -4.67
N ALA A 56 -4.51 11.42 -5.62
CA ALA A 56 -5.24 10.18 -5.44
C ALA A 56 -4.99 9.28 -6.64
N ILE A 57 -4.70 8.03 -6.40
CA ILE A 57 -4.52 6.99 -7.41
C ILE A 57 -5.32 5.76 -7.00
N GLY A 58 -6.00 5.15 -7.95
CA GLY A 58 -6.75 3.94 -7.72
C GLY A 58 -6.67 3.00 -8.91
N GLU A 59 -6.64 1.71 -8.63
CA GLU A 59 -6.66 0.65 -9.62
C GLU A 59 -7.55 -0.50 -9.16
N VAL A 60 -8.19 -1.16 -10.11
CA VAL A 60 -9.02 -2.35 -9.88
C VAL A 60 -8.65 -3.44 -10.87
N GLY A 61 -8.67 -4.67 -10.38
CA GLY A 61 -8.41 -5.86 -11.18
C GLY A 61 -9.65 -6.31 -11.94
N LEU A 62 -9.54 -6.43 -13.25
CA LEU A 62 -10.64 -6.78 -14.14
C LEU A 62 -10.64 -8.24 -14.58
N ALA A 63 -9.48 -8.85 -14.75
CA ALA A 63 -9.39 -10.20 -15.27
C ALA A 63 -8.22 -11.00 -14.69
N GLY A 64 -8.33 -12.34 -14.79
CA GLY A 64 -7.33 -13.27 -14.31
C GLY A 64 -7.21 -13.28 -12.79
N LYS A 65 -6.01 -13.40 -12.27
CA LYS A 65 -5.75 -13.37 -10.81
C LYS A 65 -5.99 -11.99 -10.19
N ALA A 66 -6.16 -10.95 -11.02
CA ALA A 66 -6.48 -9.61 -10.57
C ALA A 66 -7.94 -9.45 -10.08
N ILE A 67 -8.85 -10.33 -10.48
CA ILE A 67 -10.28 -10.20 -10.13
C ILE A 67 -10.48 -10.05 -8.62
N GLY A 68 -11.18 -8.97 -8.23
CA GLY A 68 -11.45 -8.64 -6.83
C GLY A 68 -10.27 -8.01 -6.10
N GLN A 69 -9.12 -7.82 -6.75
CA GLN A 69 -8.04 -6.99 -6.22
C GLN A 69 -8.31 -5.52 -6.53
N PHE A 70 -7.96 -4.66 -5.60
CA PHE A 70 -7.93 -3.21 -5.81
C PHE A 70 -6.92 -2.56 -4.90
N ASN A 71 -6.50 -1.35 -5.28
CA ASN A 71 -5.64 -0.51 -4.47
C ASN A 71 -6.01 0.94 -4.70
N VAL A 72 -6.33 1.66 -3.64
CA VAL A 72 -6.63 3.09 -3.68
C VAL A 72 -5.76 3.78 -2.66
N LYS A 73 -5.01 4.79 -3.09
CA LYS A 73 -4.17 5.62 -2.24
C LYS A 73 -4.49 7.07 -2.47
N GLY A 74 -4.42 7.86 -1.43
CA GLY A 74 -4.58 9.31 -1.54
C GLY A 74 -3.80 10.04 -0.48
N ASP A 75 -3.38 11.24 -0.81
CA ASP A 75 -2.75 12.17 0.11
C ASP A 75 -3.28 13.58 -0.13
N ILE A 76 -3.37 14.33 0.95
CA ILE A 76 -3.76 15.73 0.99
C ILE A 76 -2.71 16.49 1.78
N ASP A 77 -2.23 17.58 1.22
CA ASP A 77 -1.31 18.52 1.86
C ASP A 77 -2.02 19.88 1.95
N LEU A 78 -2.27 20.32 3.17
CA LEU A 78 -2.91 21.59 3.51
C LEU A 78 -1.89 22.50 4.20
N ASN A 79 -1.64 23.65 3.59
CA ASN A 79 -0.80 24.70 4.16
C ASN A 79 -1.66 25.92 4.46
N PHE A 80 -1.77 26.29 5.72
CA PHE A 80 -2.59 27.41 6.14
C PHE A 80 -1.89 28.29 7.17
N PRO A 81 -2.12 29.61 7.13
CA PRO A 81 -1.57 30.52 8.14
C PRO A 81 -2.32 30.36 9.46
N LEU A 82 -1.60 30.18 10.54
CA LEU A 82 -2.13 30.11 11.90
C LEU A 82 -1.18 30.86 12.84
N TRP A 83 -1.73 31.86 13.60
CA TRP A 83 -0.95 32.67 14.57
C TRP A 83 0.35 33.26 14.03
N LYS A 84 0.32 33.85 12.83
CA LYS A 84 1.48 34.44 12.10
C LYS A 84 2.56 33.40 11.72
N ASP A 85 2.19 32.14 11.61
CA ASP A 85 3.02 31.06 11.16
C ASP A 85 2.31 30.23 10.08
N THR A 86 3.06 29.36 9.40
CA THR A 86 2.48 28.38 8.46
C THR A 86 2.41 27.02 9.14
N VAL A 87 1.21 26.49 9.20
CA VAL A 87 0.96 25.11 9.65
C VAL A 87 0.70 24.24 8.44
N SER A 88 1.39 23.10 8.37
CA SER A 88 1.16 22.09 7.35
C SER A 88 0.49 20.87 7.96
N LEU A 89 -0.60 20.46 7.36
CA LEU A 89 -1.31 19.22 7.69
C LEU A 89 -1.28 18.30 6.47
N ILE A 90 -0.66 17.14 6.63
CA ILE A 90 -0.64 16.11 5.61
C ILE A 90 -1.47 14.93 6.10
N ALA A 91 -2.45 14.51 5.30
CA ALA A 91 -3.21 13.30 5.54
C ALA A 91 -2.97 12.30 4.40
N ARG A 92 -2.75 11.03 4.74
CA ARG A 92 -2.56 9.95 3.79
C ARG A 92 -3.50 8.81 4.10
N GLY A 93 -4.09 8.24 3.07
CA GLY A 93 -4.96 7.08 3.18
C GLY A 93 -4.62 6.02 2.13
N GLU A 94 -4.75 4.77 2.52
CA GLU A 94 -4.65 3.63 1.62
C GLU A 94 -5.70 2.60 1.97
N VAL A 95 -6.41 2.10 0.96
CA VAL A 95 -7.27 0.92 1.08
C VAL A 95 -6.91 -0.04 -0.03
N SER A 96 -6.64 -1.28 0.31
CA SER A 96 -6.27 -2.28 -0.68
C SER A 96 -6.83 -3.65 -0.35
N ASN A 97 -7.07 -4.43 -1.39
CA ASN A 97 -7.44 -5.84 -1.32
C ASN A 97 -6.58 -6.61 -2.30
N LYS A 98 -5.62 -7.36 -1.81
CA LYS A 98 -4.57 -7.98 -2.64
C LYS A 98 -4.44 -9.47 -2.36
N LEU A 99 -4.27 -10.24 -3.41
CA LEU A 99 -3.94 -11.64 -3.29
C LEU A 99 -2.51 -11.80 -2.74
N ALA A 100 -2.30 -12.79 -1.88
CA ALA A 100 -0.97 -13.14 -1.39
C ALA A 100 -0.01 -13.46 -2.55
N PRO A 101 1.30 -13.16 -2.43
CA PRO A 101 2.30 -13.49 -3.45
C PRO A 101 2.26 -14.96 -3.86
N PHE A 102 2.59 -15.25 -5.12
CA PHE A 102 2.57 -16.60 -5.66
C PHE A 102 3.30 -17.61 -4.77
N TYR A 103 4.50 -17.28 -4.32
CA TYR A 103 5.32 -18.19 -3.50
C TYR A 103 4.81 -18.40 -2.06
N MET A 104 3.88 -17.60 -1.59
CA MET A 104 3.15 -17.89 -0.35
C MET A 104 1.97 -18.83 -0.57
N ARG A 105 1.44 -18.85 -1.80
CA ARG A 105 0.34 -19.76 -2.19
C ARG A 105 0.85 -21.10 -2.68
N HIS A 106 1.90 -21.09 -3.51
CA HIS A 106 2.47 -22.30 -4.11
C HIS A 106 3.99 -22.27 -3.99
N TYR A 107 4.54 -23.32 -3.43
CA TYR A 107 5.99 -23.52 -3.36
C TYR A 107 6.33 -25.01 -3.25
N HIS A 108 7.19 -25.48 -4.16
CA HIS A 108 7.69 -26.85 -4.17
C HIS A 108 9.21 -26.85 -4.25
N SER A 109 9.83 -27.41 -3.24
CA SER A 109 11.27 -27.63 -3.16
C SER A 109 11.58 -28.93 -2.42
N LYS A 110 12.84 -29.33 -2.39
CA LYS A 110 13.27 -30.56 -1.72
C LYS A 110 12.92 -30.62 -0.22
N HIS A 111 12.82 -29.46 0.46
CA HIS A 111 12.64 -29.41 1.90
C HIS A 111 11.30 -28.78 2.33
N PHE A 112 10.67 -28.02 1.46
CA PHE A 112 9.43 -27.31 1.75
C PHE A 112 8.46 -27.48 0.59
N MET A 113 7.24 -27.77 0.94
CA MET A 113 6.14 -27.87 -0.02
C MET A 113 4.87 -27.32 0.59
N TRP A 114 4.19 -26.45 -0.15
CA TRP A 114 2.83 -26.00 0.19
C TRP A 114 2.07 -25.56 -1.05
N ASP A 115 0.76 -25.80 -1.00
CA ASP A 115 -0.25 -25.29 -1.91
C ASP A 115 -1.40 -24.77 -1.06
N ASN A 116 -1.43 -23.46 -0.88
CA ASN A 116 -2.37 -22.78 0.00
C ASN A 116 -3.42 -22.04 -0.82
N ASP A 117 -4.68 -22.25 -0.50
CA ASP A 117 -5.77 -21.38 -0.95
C ASP A 117 -5.93 -20.25 0.07
N MET A 118 -5.48 -19.06 -0.29
CA MET A 118 -5.45 -17.90 0.57
C MET A 118 -6.45 -16.87 0.10
N ASP A 119 -7.20 -16.32 1.05
CA ASP A 119 -8.03 -15.15 0.84
C ASP A 119 -7.20 -13.91 0.52
N LYS A 120 -7.84 -12.90 -0.06
CA LYS A 120 -7.19 -11.63 -0.28
C LYS A 120 -6.97 -10.90 1.05
N GLU A 121 -5.80 -10.34 1.23
CA GLU A 121 -5.48 -9.47 2.35
C GLU A 121 -6.14 -8.10 2.12
N PHE A 122 -7.06 -7.75 3.01
CA PHE A 122 -7.69 -6.43 3.02
C PHE A 122 -6.97 -5.54 4.02
N ARG A 123 -6.48 -4.40 3.54
CA ARG A 123 -5.71 -3.44 4.34
C ARG A 123 -6.30 -2.05 4.22
N THR A 124 -6.47 -1.39 5.37
CA THR A 124 -6.80 0.04 5.45
C THR A 124 -5.75 0.72 6.31
N ARG A 125 -5.17 1.81 5.80
CA ARG A 125 -4.21 2.64 6.52
C ARG A 125 -4.60 4.10 6.40
N ILE A 126 -4.61 4.80 7.52
CA ILE A 126 -4.82 6.25 7.59
C ILE A 126 -3.70 6.84 8.45
N GLU A 127 -3.09 7.90 7.98
CA GLU A 127 -1.98 8.58 8.63
C GLU A 127 -2.17 10.10 8.51
N GLY A 128 -1.96 10.82 9.60
CA GLY A 128 -1.93 12.27 9.64
C GLY A 128 -0.61 12.79 10.19
N GLU A 129 -0.12 13.87 9.62
CA GLU A 129 1.10 14.57 10.06
C GLU A 129 0.80 16.07 10.16
N LEU A 130 0.99 16.63 11.34
CA LEU A 130 0.87 18.05 11.63
C LEU A 130 2.28 18.63 11.86
N SER A 131 2.64 19.65 11.10
CA SER A 131 3.93 20.31 11.18
C SER A 131 3.74 21.81 11.47
N ILE A 132 4.36 22.29 12.57
CA ILE A 132 4.32 23.69 13.01
C ILE A 132 5.75 24.23 12.94
N ALA A 133 6.03 24.99 11.88
CA ALA A 133 7.40 25.45 11.58
C ALA A 133 8.00 26.31 12.69
N ARG A 134 7.25 27.25 13.26
CA ARG A 134 7.70 28.12 14.34
C ARG A 134 8.13 27.35 15.60
N TRP A 135 7.38 26.31 15.93
CA TRP A 135 7.66 25.50 17.11
C TRP A 135 8.64 24.37 16.80
N ARG A 136 9.02 24.19 15.53
CA ARG A 136 9.85 23.08 15.05
C ARG A 136 9.34 21.73 15.52
N THR A 137 8.01 21.64 15.60
CA THR A 137 7.30 20.47 16.09
C THR A 137 6.64 19.75 14.93
N ARG A 138 6.80 18.43 14.89
CA ARG A 138 6.09 17.55 13.97
C ARG A 138 5.43 16.42 14.76
N LEU A 139 4.13 16.35 14.65
CA LEU A 139 3.30 15.30 15.24
C LEU A 139 2.77 14.41 14.13
N LYS A 140 2.93 13.11 14.28
CA LYS A 140 2.43 12.10 13.33
C LYS A 140 1.64 11.04 14.08
N ALA A 141 0.48 10.66 13.55
CA ALA A 141 -0.35 9.59 14.07
C ALA A 141 -0.93 8.77 12.93
N GLY A 142 -1.10 7.49 13.15
CA GLY A 142 -1.66 6.60 12.14
C GLY A 142 -2.35 5.39 12.74
N VAL A 143 -3.30 4.86 11.98
CA VAL A 143 -3.98 3.60 12.25
C VAL A 143 -3.95 2.74 11.00
N GLU A 144 -3.67 1.46 11.20
CA GLU A 144 -3.71 0.46 10.16
C GLU A 144 -4.54 -0.73 10.63
N ASN A 145 -5.42 -1.22 9.77
CA ASN A 145 -6.19 -2.44 9.99
C ASN A 145 -5.91 -3.41 8.84
N ILE A 146 -5.59 -4.66 9.20
CA ILE A 146 -5.25 -5.70 8.23
C ILE A 146 -6.11 -6.92 8.54
N LYS A 147 -6.91 -7.36 7.57
CA LYS A 147 -7.66 -8.61 7.62
C LYS A 147 -7.00 -9.63 6.69
N ASN A 148 -7.00 -10.90 7.10
CA ASN A 148 -6.37 -12.00 6.36
C ASN A 148 -4.86 -11.79 6.17
N TYR A 149 -4.17 -11.32 7.21
CA TYR A 149 -2.73 -11.09 7.17
C TYR A 149 -1.96 -12.37 6.92
N THR A 150 -1.12 -12.37 5.90
CA THR A 150 -0.30 -13.51 5.51
C THR A 150 1.13 -13.36 6.03
N TYR A 151 1.64 -14.37 6.70
CA TYR A 151 2.97 -14.39 7.33
C TYR A 151 3.60 -15.77 7.30
N PHE A 152 4.88 -15.86 7.59
CA PHE A 152 5.56 -17.13 7.85
C PHE A 152 5.53 -17.45 9.34
N ASN A 153 5.04 -18.64 9.69
CA ASN A 153 5.05 -19.13 11.06
C ASN A 153 6.44 -19.59 11.52
N GLN A 154 6.55 -20.08 12.75
CA GLN A 154 7.85 -20.53 13.33
C GLN A 154 8.48 -21.72 12.59
N GLN A 155 7.70 -22.48 11.84
CA GLN A 155 8.15 -23.59 11.01
C GLN A 155 8.52 -23.14 9.59
N ALA A 156 8.59 -21.83 9.34
CA ALA A 156 8.82 -21.23 8.02
C ALA A 156 7.76 -21.62 6.97
N MET A 157 6.55 -21.95 7.41
CA MET A 157 5.41 -22.22 6.54
C MET A 157 4.51 -20.97 6.44
N PRO A 158 4.01 -20.62 5.23
CA PRO A 158 3.10 -19.51 5.10
C PRO A 158 1.75 -19.85 5.73
N GLU A 159 1.26 -18.91 6.51
CA GLU A 159 0.00 -19.00 7.23
C GLU A 159 -0.78 -17.69 7.08
N GLN A 160 -2.11 -17.78 7.11
CA GLN A 160 -2.97 -16.61 7.02
C GLN A 160 -3.86 -16.52 8.25
N LYS A 161 -3.81 -15.35 8.90
CA LYS A 161 -4.67 -15.05 10.05
C LYS A 161 -6.02 -14.51 9.57
N SER A 162 -7.09 -15.26 9.80
CA SER A 162 -8.45 -14.87 9.40
C SER A 162 -9.03 -13.66 10.16
N GLY A 163 -8.47 -13.34 11.33
CA GLY A 163 -8.90 -12.18 12.12
C GLY A 163 -8.28 -10.87 11.62
N SER A 164 -8.74 -9.74 12.21
CA SER A 164 -8.15 -8.43 11.97
C SER A 164 -7.00 -8.15 12.92
N ILE A 165 -5.94 -7.53 12.39
CA ILE A 165 -4.84 -6.95 13.14
C ILE A 165 -4.99 -5.43 13.07
N GLN A 166 -4.93 -4.76 14.20
CA GLN A 166 -4.92 -3.31 14.27
C GLN A 166 -3.59 -2.83 14.79
N VAL A 167 -3.00 -1.87 14.08
CA VAL A 167 -1.74 -1.22 14.44
C VAL A 167 -2.01 0.27 14.64
N LEU A 168 -1.64 0.79 15.80
CA LEU A 168 -1.65 2.21 16.12
C LEU A 168 -0.21 2.71 16.17
N SER A 169 0.04 3.86 15.59
CA SER A 169 1.35 4.50 15.60
C SER A 169 1.21 5.98 15.94
N ALA A 170 2.14 6.48 16.74
CA ALA A 170 2.27 7.91 17.03
C ALA A 170 3.74 8.26 17.16
N SER A 171 4.13 9.43 16.65
CA SER A 171 5.47 9.98 16.86
C SER A 171 5.42 11.49 17.03
N LEU A 172 6.30 12.00 17.88
CA LEU A 172 6.51 13.42 18.10
C LEU A 172 7.99 13.72 17.86
N ASN A 173 8.26 14.60 16.90
CA ASN A 173 9.58 15.16 16.65
C ASN A 173 9.61 16.61 17.07
N GLN A 174 10.57 16.96 17.93
CA GLN A 174 10.77 18.32 18.40
C GLN A 174 12.24 18.71 18.24
N ASP A 175 12.48 19.73 17.45
CA ASP A 175 13.83 20.28 17.28
C ASP A 175 14.07 21.41 18.26
N PHE A 176 15.14 21.33 19.02
CA PHE A 176 15.58 22.36 19.97
C PHE A 176 16.78 23.12 19.40
N LYS A 177 16.74 24.44 19.49
CA LYS A 177 17.90 25.29 19.21
C LYS A 177 18.51 25.71 20.54
N LEU A 178 19.66 25.16 20.89
CA LEU A 178 20.43 25.50 22.08
C LEU A 178 21.61 26.38 21.65
N GLY A 179 21.61 27.65 22.08
CA GLY A 179 22.76 28.57 21.89
C GLY A 179 22.90 29.18 20.50
N ILE A 180 24.10 29.66 20.20
CA ILE A 180 24.48 30.43 19.00
C ILE A 180 25.13 29.54 17.92
N PHE A 181 25.07 28.21 18.05
CA PHE A 181 25.69 27.29 17.10
C PHE A 181 24.71 26.83 16.05
#